data_970d39f7ef29b5a93f0c84125c46b8a3
#
_entry.id   970d39f7ef29b5a93f0c84125c46b8a3
#
_cell.length_a   1.000
_cell.length_b   1.000
_cell.length_c   1.000
_cell.angle_alpha   90.00
_cell.angle_beta   90.00
_cell.angle_gamma   90.00
#
_symmetry.space_group_name_H-M   'P 1'
#
loop_
_entity.id
_entity.type
_entity.pdbx_description
1 polymer ?
#
loop_
_entity_poly.entity_id
_entity_poly.type
_entity_poly.pdbx_seq_one_letter_code
_entity_poly.pdbx_strand_id
1 'polypeptide(L)'
;GEPLSVKIHEIEHPDILLWAVWCIQQYGKIVSLQKCVEKYGLLAKDIMMYLSTSSHPNLKVRENGLVYAQGKSKAVTWMNSTANGRPIVPRSGYIVEFNALWYNALKFSEEICQMVGRKEEEAHFAAMAVKAEQAFKDVFLNQYGYLFDYVDEKDQEQDWSVRPNMIFAVALDYSPLSLPEKKTVFDICTKELLTPKGLRSLSPKSGGYNPMYVGPQVQRDYAYHQGTAWPWLAGFYMEACLRLYKKSRVSFVERVLVGFEEEMFSHCVGTIPELFDGNPPYHARGAISFAMNVAEILRVVKLIEKYDI
;
A
#
# COMPACT_ATOMS: atom_id res chain seq x y z
N GLY A 1 -24.39 17.47 -11.92
CA GLY A 1 -23.09 18.01 -11.59
C GLY A 1 -22.07 17.57 -12.64
N GLU A 2 -21.24 18.48 -13.09
CA GLU A 2 -20.15 18.12 -14.00
C GLU A 2 -19.20 17.15 -13.30
N PRO A 3 -18.67 16.13 -13.99
CA PRO A 3 -17.69 15.23 -13.40
C PRO A 3 -16.43 16.03 -13.04
N LEU A 4 -15.91 15.84 -11.82
CA LEU A 4 -14.62 16.38 -11.41
C LEU A 4 -13.55 15.84 -12.36
N SER A 5 -13.04 16.67 -13.25
CA SER A 5 -11.90 16.32 -14.10
C SER A 5 -10.60 16.66 -13.37
N VAL A 6 -9.97 15.65 -12.80
CA VAL A 6 -8.62 15.79 -12.22
C VAL A 6 -7.60 15.52 -13.32
N LYS A 7 -6.73 16.47 -13.60
CA LYS A 7 -5.64 16.28 -14.55
C LYS A 7 -4.47 15.57 -13.88
N ILE A 8 -3.93 14.53 -14.51
CA ILE A 8 -2.84 13.70 -13.98
C ILE A 8 -1.65 14.54 -13.50
N HIS A 9 -1.29 15.60 -14.24
CA HIS A 9 -0.15 16.46 -13.90
C HIS A 9 -0.40 17.44 -12.74
N GLU A 10 -1.64 17.57 -12.28
CA GLU A 10 -2.01 18.39 -11.10
C GLU A 10 -1.95 17.58 -9.80
N ILE A 11 -1.76 16.26 -9.87
CA ILE A 11 -1.67 15.40 -8.70
C ILE A 11 -0.25 15.52 -8.11
N GLU A 12 -0.15 16.08 -6.92
CA GLU A 12 1.14 16.29 -6.25
C GLU A 12 1.70 15.03 -5.59
N HIS A 13 0.84 14.14 -5.08
CA HIS A 13 1.21 12.91 -4.40
C HIS A 13 1.27 11.75 -5.40
N PRO A 14 2.46 11.24 -5.73
CA PRO A 14 2.63 10.24 -6.78
C PRO A 14 2.01 8.88 -6.46
N ASP A 15 1.83 8.55 -5.20
CA ASP A 15 1.16 7.31 -4.77
C ASP A 15 -0.29 7.23 -5.25
N ILE A 16 -1.00 8.37 -5.36
CA ILE A 16 -2.38 8.41 -5.88
C ILE A 16 -2.45 7.84 -7.29
N LEU A 17 -1.47 8.15 -8.14
CA LEU A 17 -1.41 7.63 -9.51
C LEU A 17 -1.15 6.12 -9.53
N LEU A 18 -0.27 5.62 -8.68
CA LEU A 18 0.01 4.19 -8.55
C LEU A 18 -1.21 3.44 -8.01
N TRP A 19 -1.88 4.00 -7.00
CA TRP A 19 -3.13 3.46 -6.47
C TRP A 19 -4.27 3.48 -7.50
N ALA A 20 -4.34 4.50 -8.36
CA ALA A 20 -5.33 4.56 -9.43
C ALA A 20 -5.16 3.39 -10.41
N VAL A 21 -3.94 3.06 -10.81
CA VAL A 21 -3.66 1.88 -11.65
C VAL A 21 -4.09 0.59 -10.95
N TRP A 22 -3.79 0.44 -9.66
CA TRP A 22 -4.23 -0.71 -8.88
C TRP A 22 -5.77 -0.79 -8.80
N CYS A 23 -6.47 0.33 -8.58
CA CYS A 23 -7.94 0.36 -8.57
C CYS A 23 -8.52 -0.08 -9.93
N ILE A 24 -7.93 0.37 -11.05
CA ILE A 24 -8.32 -0.06 -12.39
C ILE A 24 -8.13 -1.57 -12.54
N GLN A 25 -7.01 -2.12 -12.06
CA GLN A 25 -6.74 -3.56 -12.07
C GLN A 25 -7.79 -4.33 -11.26
N GLN A 26 -8.15 -3.87 -10.05
CA GLN A 26 -9.18 -4.53 -9.24
C GLN A 26 -10.56 -4.45 -9.90
N TYR A 27 -10.90 -3.33 -10.53
CA TYR A 27 -12.13 -3.21 -11.32
C TYR A 27 -12.17 -4.23 -12.46
N GLY A 28 -11.05 -4.44 -13.16
CA GLY A 28 -10.93 -5.43 -14.23
C GLY A 28 -11.25 -6.86 -13.77
N LYS A 29 -10.90 -7.21 -12.53
CA LYS A 29 -11.23 -8.52 -11.95
C LYS A 29 -12.73 -8.74 -11.69
N ILE A 30 -13.47 -7.64 -11.50
CA ILE A 30 -14.91 -7.69 -11.24
C ILE A 30 -15.69 -7.77 -12.54
N VAL A 31 -15.33 -6.96 -13.54
CA VAL A 31 -16.13 -6.83 -14.78
C VAL A 31 -15.58 -7.63 -15.96
N SER A 32 -14.35 -7.82 -16.10
CA SER A 32 -13.43 -8.48 -17.03
C SER A 32 -12.35 -7.47 -17.48
N LEU A 33 -11.19 -7.99 -17.86
CA LEU A 33 -10.08 -7.15 -18.32
C LEU A 33 -10.48 -6.36 -19.57
N GLN A 34 -11.17 -6.96 -20.51
CA GLN A 34 -11.61 -6.30 -21.75
C GLN A 34 -12.52 -5.09 -21.46
N LYS A 35 -13.57 -5.25 -20.67
CA LYS A 35 -14.47 -4.15 -20.29
C LYS A 35 -13.75 -3.06 -19.49
N CYS A 36 -12.77 -3.46 -18.67
CA CYS A 36 -11.94 -2.53 -17.93
C CYS A 36 -11.11 -1.66 -18.87
N VAL A 37 -10.46 -2.28 -19.86
CA VAL A 37 -9.61 -1.59 -20.84
C VAL A 37 -10.42 -0.68 -21.75
N GLU A 38 -11.61 -1.11 -22.19
CA GLU A 38 -12.53 -0.26 -22.95
C GLU A 38 -12.89 1.03 -22.19
N LYS A 39 -13.05 0.96 -20.87
CA LYS A 39 -13.45 2.09 -20.04
C LYS A 39 -12.28 2.92 -19.50
N TYR A 40 -11.24 2.29 -19.02
CA TYR A 40 -10.14 2.91 -18.27
C TYR A 40 -8.75 2.66 -18.85
N GLY A 41 -8.62 1.92 -19.96
CA GLY A 41 -7.33 1.57 -20.55
C GLY A 41 -6.52 2.80 -20.98
N LEU A 42 -7.18 3.83 -21.50
CA LEU A 42 -6.53 5.09 -21.85
C LEU A 42 -5.98 5.80 -20.62
N LEU A 43 -6.76 5.89 -19.53
CA LEU A 43 -6.33 6.50 -18.28
C LEU A 43 -5.13 5.75 -17.68
N ALA A 44 -5.19 4.42 -17.64
CA ALA A 44 -4.06 3.61 -17.15
C ALA A 44 -2.80 3.84 -17.98
N LYS A 45 -2.93 3.89 -19.32
CA LYS A 45 -1.83 4.20 -20.22
C LYS A 45 -1.25 5.59 -19.96
N ASP A 46 -2.09 6.62 -19.86
CA ASP A 46 -1.65 8.00 -19.64
C ASP A 46 -0.90 8.14 -18.32
N ILE A 47 -1.39 7.51 -17.25
CA ILE A 47 -0.70 7.46 -15.95
C ILE A 47 0.68 6.80 -16.11
N MET A 48 0.73 5.63 -16.73
CA MET A 48 1.99 4.87 -16.87
C MET A 48 3.01 5.59 -17.76
N MET A 49 2.57 6.22 -18.84
CA MET A 49 3.44 7.05 -19.67
C MET A 49 3.97 8.26 -18.90
N TYR A 50 3.12 8.93 -18.13
CA TYR A 50 3.52 10.06 -17.31
C TYR A 50 4.56 9.70 -16.25
N LEU A 51 4.38 8.56 -15.57
CA LEU A 51 5.31 8.08 -14.57
C LEU A 51 6.61 7.53 -15.19
N SER A 52 6.53 6.70 -16.23
CA SER A 52 7.69 6.05 -16.86
C SER A 52 8.65 7.04 -17.55
N THR A 53 8.12 8.15 -18.06
CA THR A 53 8.94 9.24 -18.60
C THR A 53 9.51 10.17 -17.54
N SER A 54 9.33 9.85 -16.26
CA SER A 54 9.77 10.69 -15.12
C SER A 54 9.22 12.13 -15.17
N SER A 55 8.01 12.29 -15.70
CA SER A 55 7.37 13.62 -15.83
C SER A 55 6.81 14.14 -14.51
N HIS A 56 6.52 13.27 -13.54
CA HIS A 56 6.05 13.70 -12.23
C HIS A 56 7.15 14.45 -11.45
N PRO A 57 6.88 15.62 -10.84
CA PRO A 57 7.91 16.41 -10.16
C PRO A 57 8.56 15.69 -8.98
N ASN A 58 7.78 14.92 -8.21
CA ASN A 58 8.21 14.27 -6.97
C ASN A 58 8.56 12.77 -7.13
N LEU A 59 8.51 12.20 -8.35
CA LEU A 59 8.80 10.79 -8.60
C LEU A 59 9.60 10.63 -9.89
N LYS A 60 10.71 9.92 -9.82
CA LYS A 60 11.58 9.68 -10.98
C LYS A 60 11.90 8.19 -11.11
N VAL A 61 11.86 7.66 -12.32
CA VAL A 61 12.37 6.33 -12.63
C VAL A 61 13.90 6.40 -12.68
N ARG A 62 14.57 5.48 -11.99
CA ARG A 62 16.03 5.36 -11.99
C ARG A 62 16.51 4.32 -13.01
N GLU A 63 17.82 4.30 -13.27
CA GLU A 63 18.45 3.36 -14.22
C GLU A 63 18.23 1.89 -13.86
N ASN A 64 18.13 1.58 -12.57
CA ASN A 64 17.81 0.25 -12.05
C ASN A 64 16.33 -0.16 -12.23
N GLY A 65 15.49 0.71 -12.79
CA GLY A 65 14.07 0.45 -13.07
C GLY A 65 13.13 0.74 -11.90
N LEU A 66 13.62 1.11 -10.72
CA LEU A 66 12.82 1.51 -9.57
C LEU A 66 12.42 2.98 -9.64
N VAL A 67 11.37 3.33 -8.89
CA VAL A 67 10.96 4.72 -8.70
C VAL A 67 11.54 5.31 -7.42
N TYR A 68 12.00 6.54 -7.53
CA TYR A 68 12.65 7.32 -6.48
C TYR A 68 11.84 8.58 -6.19
N ALA A 69 11.43 8.78 -4.95
CA ALA A 69 10.58 9.90 -4.53
C ALA A 69 11.36 10.92 -3.67
N GLN A 70 10.96 12.19 -3.77
CA GLN A 70 11.54 13.30 -2.97
C GLN A 70 10.58 13.66 -1.83
N GLY A 71 10.77 13.04 -0.66
CA GLY A 71 9.87 13.15 0.49
C GLY A 71 10.42 13.84 1.75
N LYS A 72 11.67 14.35 1.74
CA LYS A 72 12.29 14.94 2.95
C LYS A 72 11.68 16.25 3.42
N SER A 73 11.31 17.10 2.48
CA SER A 73 10.74 18.42 2.78
C SER A 73 9.22 18.45 2.67
N LYS A 74 8.62 17.48 2.00
CA LYS A 74 7.19 17.38 1.72
C LYS A 74 6.74 15.92 1.84
N ALA A 75 5.64 15.68 2.55
CA ALA A 75 5.06 14.35 2.60
C ALA A 75 4.56 13.94 1.20
N VAL A 76 5.00 12.77 0.72
CA VAL A 76 4.66 12.24 -0.61
C VAL A 76 3.93 10.89 -0.55
N THR A 77 3.72 10.36 0.66
CA THR A 77 3.09 9.07 0.89
C THR A 77 1.83 9.22 1.75
N TRP A 78 1.10 8.12 1.96
CA TRP A 78 -0.02 8.09 2.89
C TRP A 78 0.36 8.43 4.33
N MET A 79 1.64 8.25 4.73
CA MET A 79 2.19 8.70 6.01
C MET A 79 2.52 10.20 5.95
N ASN A 80 1.47 11.02 5.94
CA ASN A 80 1.53 12.42 5.56
C ASN A 80 1.41 13.43 6.72
N SER A 81 1.41 12.99 7.98
CA SER A 81 1.35 13.93 9.10
C SER A 81 2.59 14.82 9.16
N THR A 82 2.38 16.09 9.52
CA THR A 82 3.43 17.12 9.54
C THR A 82 3.47 17.83 10.86
N ALA A 83 4.67 18.28 11.26
CA ALA A 83 4.88 19.20 12.36
C ALA A 83 5.69 20.40 11.85
N ASN A 84 5.21 21.61 12.11
CA ASN A 84 5.85 22.85 11.63
C ASN A 84 6.12 22.84 10.11
N GLY A 85 5.19 22.30 9.33
CA GLY A 85 5.29 22.23 7.87
C GLY A 85 6.28 21.17 7.34
N ARG A 86 6.85 20.31 8.19
CA ARG A 86 7.74 19.22 7.79
C ARG A 86 7.12 17.85 8.09
N PRO A 87 7.35 16.85 7.25
CA PRO A 87 6.91 15.49 7.53
C PRO A 87 7.45 14.98 8.87
N ILE A 88 6.58 14.36 9.67
CA ILE A 88 7.00 13.65 10.90
C ILE A 88 7.71 12.35 10.53
N VAL A 89 7.28 11.72 9.45
CA VAL A 89 7.92 10.54 8.86
C VAL A 89 8.45 10.93 7.47
N PRO A 90 9.69 11.47 7.37
CA PRO A 90 10.24 12.01 6.12
C PRO A 90 10.76 10.88 5.22
N ARG A 91 9.86 10.16 4.57
CA ARG A 91 10.18 9.06 3.67
C ARG A 91 10.62 9.57 2.31
N SER A 92 11.85 9.29 1.94
CA SER A 92 12.48 9.75 0.69
C SER A 92 13.33 8.66 0.07
N GLY A 93 13.59 8.73 -1.21
CA GLY A 93 14.37 7.73 -1.91
C GLY A 93 13.52 6.65 -2.56
N TYR A 94 14.01 5.44 -2.55
CA TYR A 94 13.23 4.27 -2.90
C TYR A 94 12.29 3.95 -1.74
N ILE A 95 11.00 4.10 -1.94
CA ILE A 95 9.95 3.84 -0.95
C ILE A 95 9.34 2.47 -1.26
N VAL A 96 9.20 1.61 -0.27
CA VAL A 96 8.88 0.19 -0.49
C VAL A 96 7.52 -0.03 -1.15
N GLU A 97 6.46 0.61 -0.66
CA GLU A 97 5.13 0.46 -1.27
C GLU A 97 5.04 1.11 -2.66
N PHE A 98 5.76 2.20 -2.90
CA PHE A 98 5.80 2.79 -4.24
C PHE A 98 6.37 1.82 -5.25
N ASN A 99 7.46 1.15 -4.90
CA ASN A 99 8.12 0.21 -5.78
C ASN A 99 7.36 -1.12 -5.91
N ALA A 100 6.64 -1.55 -4.87
CA ALA A 100 5.71 -2.67 -4.96
C ALA A 100 4.55 -2.38 -5.91
N LEU A 101 3.91 -1.19 -5.77
CA LEU A 101 2.84 -0.73 -6.65
C LEU A 101 3.35 -0.50 -8.09
N TRP A 102 4.55 0.06 -8.23
CA TRP A 102 5.19 0.30 -9.53
C TRP A 102 5.42 -1.01 -10.29
N TYR A 103 6.01 -2.02 -9.63
CA TYR A 103 6.19 -3.33 -10.24
C TYR A 103 4.85 -3.97 -10.66
N ASN A 104 3.86 -3.92 -9.78
CA ASN A 104 2.52 -4.40 -10.09
C ASN A 104 1.90 -3.63 -11.28
N ALA A 105 2.07 -2.32 -11.34
CA ALA A 105 1.56 -1.49 -12.43
C ALA A 105 2.26 -1.78 -13.77
N LEU A 106 3.57 -2.02 -13.77
CA LEU A 106 4.32 -2.44 -14.97
C LEU A 106 3.80 -3.77 -15.50
N LYS A 107 3.63 -4.78 -14.64
CA LYS A 107 3.10 -6.09 -15.02
C LYS A 107 1.65 -6.03 -15.51
N PHE A 108 0.82 -5.21 -14.87
CA PHE A 108 -0.56 -5.00 -15.34
C PHE A 108 -0.60 -4.26 -16.68
N SER A 109 0.30 -3.32 -16.92
CA SER A 109 0.42 -2.64 -18.22
C SER A 109 0.87 -3.59 -19.33
N GLU A 110 1.81 -4.49 -19.04
CA GLU A 110 2.21 -5.58 -19.94
C GLU A 110 1.00 -6.44 -20.31
N GLU A 111 0.20 -6.87 -19.33
CA GLU A 111 -1.03 -7.68 -19.53
C GLU A 111 -2.05 -6.94 -20.41
N ILE A 112 -2.28 -5.65 -20.17
CA ILE A 112 -3.17 -4.83 -21.02
C ILE A 112 -2.63 -4.77 -22.45
N CYS A 113 -1.35 -4.46 -22.63
CA CYS A 113 -0.74 -4.34 -23.96
C CYS A 113 -0.79 -5.65 -24.74
N GLN A 114 -0.56 -6.78 -24.07
CA GLN A 114 -0.71 -8.11 -24.64
C GLN A 114 -2.15 -8.35 -25.14
N MET A 115 -3.14 -8.03 -24.32
CA MET A 115 -4.55 -8.21 -24.67
C MET A 115 -4.98 -7.39 -25.89
N VAL A 116 -4.48 -6.13 -26.00
CA VAL A 116 -4.82 -5.23 -27.14
C VAL A 116 -3.87 -5.35 -28.33
N GLY A 117 -2.88 -6.25 -28.28
CA GLY A 117 -1.94 -6.52 -29.38
C GLY A 117 -0.87 -5.46 -29.61
N ARG A 118 -0.52 -4.64 -28.60
CA ARG A 118 0.51 -3.59 -28.66
C ARG A 118 1.89 -4.13 -28.28
N LYS A 119 2.50 -4.89 -29.17
CA LYS A 119 3.74 -5.65 -28.91
C LYS A 119 4.95 -4.80 -28.49
N GLU A 120 5.11 -3.60 -29.02
CA GLU A 120 6.22 -2.72 -28.64
C GLU A 120 6.08 -2.19 -27.21
N GLU A 121 4.88 -1.74 -26.85
CA GLU A 121 4.57 -1.27 -25.50
C GLU A 121 4.64 -2.45 -24.48
N GLU A 122 4.17 -3.64 -24.86
CA GLU A 122 4.28 -4.87 -24.06
C GLU A 122 5.76 -5.18 -23.75
N ALA A 123 6.62 -5.23 -24.78
CA ALA A 123 8.04 -5.47 -24.62
C ALA A 123 8.73 -4.40 -23.75
N HIS A 124 8.33 -3.15 -23.89
CA HIS A 124 8.84 -2.05 -23.08
C HIS A 124 8.52 -2.24 -21.58
N PHE A 125 7.25 -2.46 -21.24
CA PHE A 125 6.84 -2.68 -19.84
C PHE A 125 7.42 -3.97 -19.26
N ALA A 126 7.50 -5.05 -20.03
CA ALA A 126 8.16 -6.28 -19.63
C ALA A 126 9.64 -6.07 -19.28
N ALA A 127 10.38 -5.34 -20.11
CA ALA A 127 11.78 -5.03 -19.85
C ALA A 127 11.97 -4.18 -18.59
N MET A 128 11.10 -3.19 -18.37
CA MET A 128 11.12 -2.39 -17.14
C MET A 128 10.79 -3.25 -15.90
N ALA A 129 9.81 -4.15 -15.99
CA ALA A 129 9.43 -5.04 -14.90
C ALA A 129 10.57 -5.97 -14.50
N VAL A 130 11.32 -6.54 -15.45
CA VAL A 130 12.49 -7.39 -15.17
C VAL A 130 13.57 -6.63 -14.39
N LYS A 131 13.87 -5.39 -14.79
CA LYS A 131 14.82 -4.54 -14.06
C LYS A 131 14.33 -4.22 -12.66
N ALA A 132 13.07 -3.83 -12.54
CA ALA A 132 12.47 -3.46 -11.25
C ALA A 132 12.41 -4.66 -10.28
N GLU A 133 12.14 -5.89 -10.76
CA GLU A 133 12.10 -7.10 -9.93
C GLU A 133 13.45 -7.38 -9.28
N GLN A 134 14.53 -7.36 -10.06
CA GLN A 134 15.87 -7.61 -9.53
C GLN A 134 16.28 -6.50 -8.55
N ALA A 135 16.15 -5.25 -8.98
CA ALA A 135 16.53 -4.11 -8.15
C ALA A 135 15.71 -4.00 -6.86
N PHE A 136 14.44 -4.43 -6.87
CA PHE A 136 13.61 -4.42 -5.67
C PHE A 136 14.21 -5.28 -4.55
N LYS A 137 14.66 -6.47 -4.88
CA LYS A 137 15.29 -7.37 -3.91
C LYS A 137 16.62 -6.82 -3.42
N ASP A 138 17.46 -6.34 -4.33
CA ASP A 138 18.79 -5.80 -4.01
C ASP A 138 18.70 -4.56 -3.11
N VAL A 139 17.66 -3.72 -3.29
CA VAL A 139 17.48 -2.49 -2.53
C VAL A 139 16.78 -2.72 -1.19
N PHE A 140 15.70 -3.51 -1.18
CA PHE A 140 14.82 -3.56 -0.02
C PHE A 140 15.02 -4.77 0.89
N LEU A 141 15.46 -5.92 0.37
CA LEU A 141 15.56 -7.13 1.18
C LEU A 141 16.80 -7.05 2.11
N ASN A 142 16.54 -7.01 3.42
CA ASN A 142 17.61 -6.96 4.40
C ASN A 142 18.06 -8.37 4.85
N GLN A 143 19.14 -8.42 5.62
CA GLN A 143 19.74 -9.68 6.11
C GLN A 143 18.82 -10.52 7.01
N TYR A 144 17.74 -9.94 7.55
CA TYR A 144 16.73 -10.64 8.37
C TYR A 144 15.55 -11.13 7.55
N GLY A 145 15.53 -10.90 6.23
CA GLY A 145 14.52 -11.36 5.29
C GLY A 145 13.23 -10.52 5.28
N TYR A 146 13.22 -9.34 5.88
CA TYR A 146 12.14 -8.37 5.69
C TYR A 146 12.63 -7.16 4.86
N LEU A 147 11.74 -6.21 4.57
CA LEU A 147 12.04 -5.10 3.68
C LEU A 147 12.31 -3.82 4.47
N PHE A 148 13.34 -3.07 4.07
CA PHE A 148 13.48 -1.68 4.50
C PHE A 148 12.23 -0.89 4.11
N ASP A 149 11.81 0.05 4.96
CA ASP A 149 10.65 0.90 4.67
C ASP A 149 10.94 1.89 3.54
N TYR A 150 12.14 2.46 3.55
CA TYR A 150 12.72 3.19 2.43
C TYR A 150 14.25 3.11 2.43
N VAL A 151 14.84 3.41 1.26
CA VAL A 151 16.29 3.52 1.07
C VAL A 151 16.60 4.80 0.31
N ASP A 152 17.35 5.70 0.93
CA ASP A 152 17.81 6.94 0.30
C ASP A 152 19.32 6.86 0.00
N GLU A 153 19.66 6.58 -1.26
CA GLU A 153 21.05 6.48 -1.70
C GLU A 153 21.82 7.80 -1.55
N LYS A 154 21.11 8.93 -1.70
CA LYS A 154 21.72 10.26 -1.62
C LYS A 154 22.29 10.53 -0.24
N ASP A 155 21.58 10.11 0.80
CA ASP A 155 21.97 10.32 2.18
C ASP A 155 22.48 9.03 2.84
N GLN A 156 22.63 7.93 2.05
CA GLN A 156 23.08 6.61 2.53
C GLN A 156 22.23 6.09 3.70
N GLU A 157 20.93 6.35 3.64
CA GLU A 157 19.98 6.02 4.70
C GLU A 157 19.18 4.76 4.32
N GLN A 158 19.06 3.82 5.25
CA GLN A 158 18.20 2.64 5.17
C GLN A 158 17.29 2.65 6.40
N ASP A 159 15.98 2.73 6.20
CA ASP A 159 15.04 2.66 7.33
C ASP A 159 14.74 1.20 7.68
N TRP A 160 15.27 0.76 8.82
CA TRP A 160 15.08 -0.56 9.40
C TRP A 160 13.77 -0.71 10.18
N SER A 161 12.99 0.35 10.29
CA SER A 161 11.72 0.33 11.02
C SER A 161 10.78 -0.71 10.43
N VAL A 162 10.22 -1.57 11.27
CA VAL A 162 9.18 -2.50 10.83
C VAL A 162 7.87 -1.71 10.72
N ARG A 163 7.48 -1.43 9.49
CA ARG A 163 6.25 -0.72 9.12
C ARG A 163 5.38 -1.58 8.21
N PRO A 164 4.07 -1.34 8.17
CA PRO A 164 3.12 -2.17 7.40
C PRO A 164 3.28 -2.04 5.89
N ASN A 165 4.03 -1.05 5.39
CA ASN A 165 4.18 -0.76 3.97
C ASN A 165 4.74 -1.93 3.16
N MET A 166 5.56 -2.78 3.77
CA MET A 166 6.09 -3.98 3.13
C MET A 166 5.03 -5.02 2.78
N ILE A 167 3.83 -4.98 3.39
CA ILE A 167 2.77 -5.94 3.12
C ILE A 167 2.25 -5.85 1.69
N PHE A 168 2.33 -4.69 1.06
CA PHE A 168 1.91 -4.51 -0.32
C PHE A 168 2.72 -5.37 -1.29
N ALA A 169 4.02 -5.55 -1.05
CA ALA A 169 4.85 -6.46 -1.85
C ALA A 169 4.41 -7.93 -1.75
N VAL A 170 3.61 -8.29 -0.75
CA VAL A 170 3.05 -9.65 -0.58
C VAL A 170 1.62 -9.75 -1.13
N ALA A 171 0.81 -8.70 -0.92
CA ALA A 171 -0.62 -8.70 -1.17
C ALA A 171 -0.99 -8.40 -2.63
N LEU A 172 -0.17 -7.63 -3.36
CA LEU A 172 -0.46 -7.24 -4.74
C LEU A 172 -0.45 -8.45 -5.70
N ASP A 173 -1.14 -8.30 -6.83
CA ASP A 173 -1.27 -9.38 -7.83
C ASP A 173 0.06 -9.82 -8.40
N TYR A 174 0.87 -8.84 -8.76
CA TYR A 174 2.24 -9.04 -9.20
C TYR A 174 3.20 -8.59 -8.11
N SER A 175 4.06 -9.47 -7.69
CA SER A 175 4.99 -9.25 -6.59
C SER A 175 6.42 -9.58 -7.04
N PRO A 176 7.40 -8.72 -6.72
CA PRO A 176 8.80 -8.98 -7.03
C PRO A 176 9.45 -10.02 -6.10
N LEU A 177 8.73 -10.50 -5.08
CA LEU A 177 9.23 -11.42 -4.07
C LEU A 177 8.91 -12.88 -4.42
N SER A 178 9.84 -13.77 -4.12
CA SER A 178 9.63 -15.23 -4.13
C SER A 178 8.68 -15.66 -3.00
N LEU A 179 8.13 -16.88 -3.09
CA LEU A 179 7.24 -17.41 -2.06
C LEU A 179 7.87 -17.48 -0.65
N PRO A 180 9.13 -17.91 -0.46
CA PRO A 180 9.78 -17.85 0.84
C PRO A 180 9.91 -16.41 1.38
N GLU A 181 10.35 -15.46 0.55
CA GLU A 181 10.48 -14.05 0.92
C GLU A 181 9.14 -13.45 1.34
N LYS A 182 8.05 -13.73 0.58
CA LYS A 182 6.69 -13.30 0.95
C LYS A 182 6.26 -13.83 2.32
N LYS A 183 6.57 -15.09 2.63
CA LYS A 183 6.24 -15.68 3.93
C LYS A 183 6.98 -14.99 5.06
N THR A 184 8.29 -14.73 4.90
CA THR A 184 9.09 -14.03 5.92
C THR A 184 8.57 -12.61 6.17
N VAL A 185 8.27 -11.85 5.11
CA VAL A 185 7.68 -10.51 5.23
C VAL A 185 6.30 -10.56 5.90
N PHE A 186 5.45 -11.52 5.54
CA PHE A 186 4.14 -11.71 6.16
C PHE A 186 4.27 -12.05 7.65
N ASP A 187 5.18 -12.94 8.02
CA ASP A 187 5.39 -13.38 9.40
C ASP A 187 5.89 -12.23 10.28
N ILE A 188 6.77 -11.37 9.79
CA ILE A 188 7.24 -10.19 10.52
C ILE A 188 6.09 -9.18 10.72
N CYS A 189 5.27 -8.94 9.69
CA CYS A 189 4.08 -8.09 9.80
C CYS A 189 3.09 -8.65 10.84
N THR A 190 2.87 -9.95 10.83
CA THR A 190 2.00 -10.62 11.81
C THR A 190 2.52 -10.44 13.23
N LYS A 191 3.81 -10.71 13.43
CA LYS A 191 4.43 -10.70 14.77
C LYS A 191 4.51 -9.29 15.38
N GLU A 192 4.84 -8.30 14.57
CA GLU A 192 5.18 -6.97 15.07
C GLU A 192 4.02 -5.97 14.95
N LEU A 193 3.13 -6.15 13.97
CA LEU A 193 2.17 -5.11 13.59
C LEU A 193 0.71 -5.50 13.78
N LEU A 194 0.35 -6.77 13.72
CA LEU A 194 -1.04 -7.19 13.78
C LEU A 194 -1.66 -6.87 15.15
N THR A 195 -2.83 -6.23 15.11
CA THR A 195 -3.72 -5.99 16.26
C THR A 195 -5.12 -6.49 15.94
N PRO A 196 -6.03 -6.60 16.91
CA PRO A 196 -7.44 -6.89 16.64
C PRO A 196 -8.14 -5.83 15.77
N LYS A 197 -7.55 -4.64 15.62
CA LYS A 197 -8.17 -3.47 14.96
C LYS A 197 -7.37 -2.98 13.73
N GLY A 198 -6.52 -3.80 13.16
CA GLY A 198 -5.73 -3.47 11.98
C GLY A 198 -4.22 -3.65 12.18
N LEU A 199 -3.42 -3.11 11.26
CA LEU A 199 -1.96 -3.13 11.42
C LEU A 199 -1.47 -1.83 12.05
N ARG A 200 -0.55 -1.96 13.00
CA ARG A 200 0.20 -0.80 13.53
C ARG A 200 1.01 -0.16 12.42
N SER A 201 1.07 1.15 12.42
CA SER A 201 1.88 1.95 11.49
C SER A 201 3.40 1.88 11.79
N LEU A 202 3.78 1.39 12.98
CA LEU A 202 5.15 1.18 13.42
C LEU A 202 5.19 0.07 14.47
N SER A 203 6.23 -0.78 14.44
CA SER A 203 6.45 -1.80 15.46
C SER A 203 6.75 -1.17 16.83
N PRO A 204 6.23 -1.77 17.93
CA PRO A 204 6.58 -1.39 19.29
C PRO A 204 8.08 -1.42 19.62
N LYS A 205 8.87 -2.14 18.81
CA LYS A 205 10.32 -2.25 18.99
C LYS A 205 11.12 -1.18 18.25
N SER A 206 10.44 -0.40 17.40
CA SER A 206 11.10 0.67 16.63
C SER A 206 11.19 1.95 17.46
N GLY A 207 12.27 2.71 17.28
CA GLY A 207 12.40 4.04 17.87
C GLY A 207 11.26 4.97 17.45
N GLY A 208 10.80 5.82 18.35
CA GLY A 208 9.71 6.75 18.08
C GLY A 208 8.30 6.14 18.15
N TYR A 209 8.16 4.89 18.61
CA TYR A 209 6.85 4.26 18.78
C TYR A 209 5.93 5.09 19.71
N ASN A 210 4.80 5.53 19.18
CA ASN A 210 3.81 6.34 19.85
C ASN A 210 2.40 5.86 19.48
N PRO A 211 1.84 4.87 20.18
CA PRO A 211 0.64 4.17 19.77
C PRO A 211 -0.68 4.87 20.14
N MET A 212 -0.64 5.94 20.97
CA MET A 212 -1.83 6.55 21.54
C MET A 212 -2.17 7.85 20.82
N TYR A 213 -3.29 7.88 20.09
CA TYR A 213 -3.78 9.05 19.37
C TYR A 213 -4.62 9.96 20.29
N VAL A 214 -3.97 10.61 21.25
CA VAL A 214 -4.62 11.40 22.31
C VAL A 214 -3.94 12.75 22.51
N GLY A 215 -4.62 13.66 23.22
CA GLY A 215 -4.08 14.96 23.58
C GLY A 215 -4.30 16.05 22.52
N PRO A 216 -3.55 17.16 22.59
CA PRO A 216 -3.58 18.26 21.63
C PRO A 216 -3.18 17.81 20.21
N GLN A 217 -3.55 18.61 19.20
CA GLN A 217 -3.31 18.28 17.79
C GLN A 217 -1.85 17.85 17.51
N VAL A 218 -0.89 18.61 18.02
CA VAL A 218 0.55 18.30 17.81
C VAL A 218 0.93 16.90 18.32
N GLN A 219 0.40 16.49 19.49
CA GLN A 219 0.68 15.14 20.02
C GLN A 219 0.03 14.07 19.17
N ARG A 220 -1.19 14.31 18.69
CA ARG A 220 -1.89 13.41 17.79
C ARG A 220 -1.18 13.28 16.44
N ASP A 221 -0.67 14.38 15.88
CA ASP A 221 0.09 14.36 14.62
C ASP A 221 1.35 13.51 14.76
N TYR A 222 2.06 13.59 15.88
CA TYR A 222 3.21 12.73 16.17
C TYR A 222 2.85 11.25 16.37
N ALA A 223 1.64 10.91 16.78
CA ALA A 223 1.19 9.53 16.94
C ALA A 223 0.64 8.93 15.64
N TYR A 224 0.15 9.77 14.75
CA TYR A 224 -0.71 9.38 13.60
C TYR A 224 -0.17 8.26 12.73
N HIS A 225 1.16 8.23 12.49
CA HIS A 225 1.83 7.18 11.74
C HIS A 225 3.00 6.53 12.51
N GLN A 226 2.96 6.60 13.84
CA GLN A 226 4.06 6.13 14.69
C GLN A 226 3.63 5.03 15.67
N GLY A 227 2.63 4.25 15.31
CA GLY A 227 2.22 3.12 16.14
C GLY A 227 0.71 2.90 16.24
N THR A 228 -0.12 3.84 15.82
CA THR A 228 -1.58 3.68 15.68
C THR A 228 -1.92 2.55 14.72
N ALA A 229 -3.04 1.86 14.94
CA ALA A 229 -3.49 0.77 14.09
C ALA A 229 -4.51 1.25 13.04
N TRP A 230 -4.33 0.78 11.81
CA TRP A 230 -5.10 1.20 10.65
C TRP A 230 -5.87 0.03 10.02
N PRO A 231 -7.22 0.07 10.01
CA PRO A 231 -8.03 -1.01 9.46
C PRO A 231 -7.82 -1.28 7.97
N TRP A 232 -7.60 -0.25 7.12
CA TRP A 232 -7.42 -0.48 5.69
C TRP A 232 -6.19 -1.34 5.37
N LEU A 233 -5.14 -1.25 6.18
CA LEU A 233 -3.96 -2.10 6.06
C LEU A 233 -4.25 -3.56 6.37
N ALA A 234 -5.24 -3.82 7.26
CA ALA A 234 -5.69 -5.17 7.52
C ALA A 234 -6.33 -5.82 6.29
N GLY A 235 -6.93 -5.04 5.38
CA GLY A 235 -7.43 -5.55 4.10
C GLY A 235 -6.34 -6.19 3.26
N PHE A 236 -5.23 -5.51 3.09
CA PHE A 236 -4.06 -6.05 2.38
C PHE A 236 -3.38 -7.20 3.14
N TYR A 237 -3.31 -7.12 4.46
CA TYR A 237 -2.79 -8.22 5.28
C TYR A 237 -3.63 -9.50 5.12
N MET A 238 -4.94 -9.39 5.17
CA MET A 238 -5.86 -10.52 4.98
C MET A 238 -5.77 -11.09 3.56
N GLU A 239 -5.64 -10.23 2.54
CA GLU A 239 -5.40 -10.69 1.17
C GLU A 239 -4.06 -11.43 1.05
N ALA A 240 -2.98 -10.90 1.62
CA ALA A 240 -1.69 -11.58 1.66
C ALA A 240 -1.79 -12.96 2.34
N CYS A 241 -2.52 -13.04 3.46
CA CYS A 241 -2.78 -14.29 4.15
C CYS A 241 -3.49 -15.31 3.25
N LEU A 242 -4.57 -14.91 2.59
CA LEU A 242 -5.33 -15.77 1.69
C LEU A 242 -4.50 -16.19 0.46
N ARG A 243 -3.66 -15.30 -0.09
CA ARG A 243 -2.77 -15.64 -1.20
C ARG A 243 -1.71 -16.67 -0.82
N LEU A 244 -1.14 -16.55 0.38
CA LEU A 244 -0.09 -17.45 0.85
C LEU A 244 -0.62 -18.82 1.30
N TYR A 245 -1.75 -18.85 1.98
CA TYR A 245 -2.22 -20.03 2.71
C TYR A 245 -3.55 -20.58 2.21
N LYS A 246 -4.20 -19.89 1.28
CA LYS A 246 -5.45 -20.33 0.62
C LYS A 246 -6.54 -20.67 1.66
N LYS A 247 -7.35 -21.68 1.39
CA LYS A 247 -8.47 -22.14 2.22
C LYS A 247 -8.09 -22.39 3.68
N SER A 248 -6.85 -22.81 3.96
CA SER A 248 -6.42 -23.13 5.35
C SER A 248 -6.44 -21.94 6.31
N ARG A 249 -6.54 -20.70 5.81
CA ARG A 249 -6.57 -19.49 6.63
C ARG A 249 -7.86 -18.68 6.51
N VAL A 250 -8.87 -19.18 5.83
CA VAL A 250 -10.17 -18.50 5.72
C VAL A 250 -10.74 -18.22 7.13
N SER A 251 -10.83 -19.22 8.00
CA SER A 251 -11.34 -19.04 9.37
C SER A 251 -10.54 -18.05 10.21
N PHE A 252 -9.24 -17.90 9.95
CA PHE A 252 -8.43 -16.87 10.60
C PHE A 252 -8.83 -15.48 10.13
N VAL A 253 -8.99 -15.30 8.81
CA VAL A 253 -9.41 -14.02 8.22
C VAL A 253 -10.81 -13.63 8.69
N GLU A 254 -11.75 -14.57 8.74
CA GLU A 254 -13.10 -14.33 9.29
C GLU A 254 -13.05 -13.84 10.75
N ARG A 255 -12.20 -14.42 11.60
CA ARG A 255 -12.03 -13.95 12.99
C ARG A 255 -11.45 -12.54 13.06
N VAL A 256 -10.56 -12.15 12.15
CA VAL A 256 -10.07 -10.76 12.07
C VAL A 256 -11.21 -9.81 11.70
N LEU A 257 -12.09 -10.21 10.77
CA LEU A 257 -13.26 -9.40 10.37
C LEU A 257 -14.26 -9.19 11.51
N VAL A 258 -14.52 -10.22 12.33
CA VAL A 258 -15.41 -10.11 13.52
C VAL A 258 -14.94 -9.00 14.47
N GLY A 259 -13.63 -8.76 14.58
CA GLY A 259 -13.08 -7.66 15.37
C GLY A 259 -13.53 -6.26 14.91
N PHE A 260 -13.92 -6.10 13.65
CA PHE A 260 -14.48 -4.85 13.13
C PHE A 260 -16.00 -4.77 13.24
N GLU A 261 -16.68 -5.90 13.29
CA GLU A 261 -18.14 -5.96 13.42
C GLU A 261 -18.62 -5.31 14.72
N GLU A 262 -17.92 -5.55 15.84
CA GLU A 262 -18.22 -4.93 17.13
C GLU A 262 -18.17 -3.39 17.08
N GLU A 263 -17.24 -2.82 16.31
CA GLU A 263 -17.09 -1.37 16.17
C GLU A 263 -18.27 -0.72 15.44
N MET A 264 -18.92 -1.46 14.55
CA MET A 264 -20.10 -0.98 13.82
C MET A 264 -21.32 -0.75 14.74
N PHE A 265 -21.28 -1.25 15.96
CA PHE A 265 -22.36 -1.10 16.93
C PHE A 265 -21.97 -0.23 18.14
N SER A 266 -20.67 -0.04 18.40
CA SER A 266 -20.20 0.62 19.62
C SER A 266 -19.73 2.06 19.40
N HIS A 267 -18.92 2.32 18.40
CA HIS A 267 -18.34 3.64 18.18
C HIS A 267 -18.98 4.37 17.00
N CYS A 268 -19.19 3.67 15.91
CA CYS A 268 -19.81 4.20 14.69
C CYS A 268 -20.93 3.26 14.23
N VAL A 269 -22.15 3.76 14.14
CA VAL A 269 -23.26 2.91 13.67
C VAL A 269 -23.10 2.59 12.18
N GLY A 270 -22.88 1.33 11.84
CA GLY A 270 -22.81 0.82 10.47
C GLY A 270 -21.56 1.22 9.69
N THR A 271 -20.48 1.66 10.35
CA THR A 271 -19.24 2.08 9.68
C THR A 271 -17.99 1.76 10.52
N ILE A 272 -16.82 2.09 10.03
CA ILE A 272 -15.52 1.82 10.66
C ILE A 272 -14.77 3.15 10.82
N PRO A 273 -14.23 3.45 12.03
CA PRO A 273 -13.47 4.67 12.29
C PRO A 273 -12.13 4.67 11.53
N GLU A 274 -11.50 5.83 11.49
CA GLU A 274 -10.28 6.06 10.73
C GLU A 274 -9.10 5.19 11.21
N LEU A 275 -8.86 5.21 12.52
CA LEU A 275 -7.75 4.49 13.13
C LEU A 275 -8.07 4.10 14.58
N PHE A 276 -7.19 3.31 15.18
CA PHE A 276 -7.25 2.91 16.57
C PHE A 276 -5.93 3.18 17.28
N ASP A 277 -5.98 3.35 18.60
CA ASP A 277 -4.76 3.27 19.39
C ASP A 277 -4.05 1.93 19.12
N GLY A 278 -2.72 1.95 19.03
CA GLY A 278 -1.95 0.74 18.68
C GLY A 278 -1.73 -0.22 19.86
N ASN A 279 -2.08 0.20 21.08
CA ASN A 279 -2.02 -0.62 22.30
C ASN A 279 -3.41 -0.81 22.93
N PRO A 280 -3.60 -1.88 23.71
CA PRO A 280 -4.85 -2.09 24.44
C PRO A 280 -5.25 -0.86 25.28
N PRO A 281 -6.55 -0.58 25.35
CA PRO A 281 -7.69 -1.36 24.84
C PRO A 281 -8.08 -1.06 23.38
N TYR A 282 -7.20 -0.46 22.57
CA TYR A 282 -7.42 -0.18 21.14
C TYR A 282 -8.63 0.73 20.89
N HIS A 283 -8.68 1.86 21.56
CA HIS A 283 -9.77 2.83 21.37
C HIS A 283 -9.82 3.35 19.94
N ALA A 284 -11.02 3.46 19.41
CA ALA A 284 -11.30 4.10 18.13
C ALA A 284 -10.92 5.60 18.16
N ARG A 285 -10.31 6.09 17.09
CA ARG A 285 -9.78 7.46 16.98
C ARG A 285 -9.98 8.01 15.57
N GLY A 286 -9.69 9.29 15.42
CA GLY A 286 -9.78 10.00 14.14
C GLY A 286 -11.21 10.26 13.70
N ALA A 287 -11.46 10.21 12.39
CA ALA A 287 -12.79 10.36 11.81
C ALA A 287 -13.70 9.19 12.21
N ILE A 288 -14.95 9.50 12.52
CA ILE A 288 -15.95 8.51 12.97
C ILE A 288 -16.23 7.44 11.89
N SER A 289 -16.19 7.87 10.62
CA SER A 289 -16.42 7.01 9.45
C SER A 289 -15.32 7.29 8.43
N PHE A 290 -14.65 6.22 7.97
CA PHE A 290 -13.54 6.35 7.04
C PHE A 290 -13.73 5.42 5.85
N ALA A 291 -14.01 6.01 4.69
CA ALA A 291 -14.42 5.28 3.48
C ALA A 291 -13.40 4.23 3.04
N MET A 292 -12.10 4.51 3.16
CA MET A 292 -11.03 3.58 2.78
C MET A 292 -11.04 2.31 3.63
N ASN A 293 -11.30 2.43 4.94
CA ASN A 293 -11.42 1.28 5.84
C ASN A 293 -12.65 0.42 5.49
N VAL A 294 -13.78 1.07 5.27
CA VAL A 294 -15.03 0.37 4.88
C VAL A 294 -14.84 -0.36 3.55
N ALA A 295 -14.24 0.30 2.56
CA ALA A 295 -14.00 -0.28 1.24
C ALA A 295 -13.09 -1.52 1.30
N GLU A 296 -12.01 -1.45 2.09
CA GLU A 296 -11.06 -2.56 2.24
C GLU A 296 -11.67 -3.75 3.00
N ILE A 297 -12.45 -3.52 4.03
CA ILE A 297 -13.14 -4.60 4.74
C ILE A 297 -14.18 -5.27 3.83
N LEU A 298 -14.97 -4.50 3.08
CA LEU A 298 -15.91 -5.05 2.08
C LEU A 298 -15.18 -5.84 0.98
N ARG A 299 -14.01 -5.36 0.54
CA ARG A 299 -13.19 -6.08 -0.43
C ARG A 299 -12.75 -7.45 0.09
N VAL A 300 -12.36 -7.54 1.36
CA VAL A 300 -11.97 -8.82 1.99
C VAL A 300 -13.15 -9.78 2.10
N VAL A 301 -14.34 -9.31 2.47
CA VAL A 301 -15.55 -10.15 2.49
C VAL A 301 -15.75 -10.81 1.12
N LYS A 302 -15.57 -10.05 0.04
CA LYS A 302 -15.63 -10.60 -1.34
C LYS A 302 -14.46 -11.51 -1.71
N LEU A 303 -13.28 -11.29 -1.14
CA LEU A 303 -12.13 -12.18 -1.34
C LEU A 303 -12.34 -13.55 -0.70
N ILE A 304 -12.92 -13.62 0.50
CA ILE A 304 -13.21 -14.88 1.19
C ILE A 304 -14.05 -15.79 0.32
N GLU A 305 -15.09 -15.27 -0.34
CA GLU A 305 -15.95 -16.04 -1.25
C GLU A 305 -15.16 -16.81 -2.32
N LYS A 306 -13.99 -16.32 -2.74
CA LYS A 306 -13.13 -16.96 -3.75
C LYS A 306 -12.26 -18.09 -3.18
N TYR A 307 -12.01 -18.09 -1.88
CA TYR A 307 -11.12 -19.05 -1.23
C TYR A 307 -11.86 -20.12 -0.43
N ASP A 308 -13.16 -19.95 -0.22
CA ASP A 308 -14.00 -20.90 0.54
C ASP A 308 -14.57 -22.04 -0.33
N ILE A 309 -14.38 -21.98 -1.63
CA ILE A 309 -14.84 -22.99 -2.63
C ILE A 309 -13.94 -24.22 -2.63
#